data_ff7db90a3162d8b8d6dbd6f0dcfc5371
#
_entry.id   ff7db90a3162d8b8d6dbd6f0dcfc5371
#
_cell.length_a   1.000
_cell.length_b   1.000
_cell.length_c   1.000
_cell.angle_alpha   90.00
_cell.angle_beta   90.00
_cell.angle_gamma   90.00
#
_symmetry.space_group_name_H-M   'P 1'
#
loop_
_entity.id
_entity.type
_entity.pdbx_description
1 polymer ?
#
loop_
_entity_poly.entity_id
_entity_poly.type
_entity_poly.pdbx_seq_one_letter_code
_entity_poly.pdbx_strand_id
1 'polypeptide(L)'
;MTGNEKVILDAGHGGDEPGAIYNGRKEKDDTLRLTLAVGRILEENGVSTLYTRTTDVYDRPQEKAEIANRSGADLFVSIHRNAMPVPGTGSGASVLVYEDSGTAAVLAENILKNLVELGLKDQGIEERPGLVVLRKIQMPAVLAEVGFIDNPSDNAFFDRNFDAIARAIADGILTTLREQKEQTPLYYQVQTGAFRDRGRAMRLAGELQSAGFPAFIVYDEGLYKVRVGAFLDMENGIRMEQNVKRAGYPAYLVREAAIY
;
A
#
# COMPACT_ATOMS: atom_id res chain seq x y z
N MET A 1 -10.06 -11.24 -4.11
CA MET A 1 -9.69 -9.82 -4.00
C MET A 1 -9.97 -9.19 -5.35
N THR A 2 -10.71 -8.11 -5.44
CA THR A 2 -10.95 -7.39 -6.69
C THR A 2 -9.69 -6.58 -6.95
N GLY A 3 -8.85 -7.02 -7.88
CA GLY A 3 -7.46 -6.62 -8.12
C GLY A 3 -7.22 -5.16 -8.52
N ASN A 4 -7.35 -4.25 -7.57
CA ASN A 4 -7.06 -2.84 -7.79
C ASN A 4 -6.02 -2.29 -6.82
N GLU A 5 -5.58 -3.08 -5.81
CA GLU A 5 -4.56 -2.62 -4.88
C GLU A 5 -3.19 -2.62 -5.54
N LYS A 6 -2.44 -1.54 -5.28
CA LYS A 6 -1.08 -1.35 -5.77
C LYS A 6 -0.11 -1.13 -4.62
N VAL A 7 0.98 -1.85 -4.63
CA VAL A 7 2.07 -1.68 -3.67
C VAL A 7 3.34 -1.36 -4.42
N ILE A 8 4.06 -0.34 -4.01
CA ILE A 8 5.40 -0.10 -4.52
C ILE A 8 6.44 -0.56 -3.50
N LEU A 9 7.32 -1.43 -3.95
CA LEU A 9 8.45 -1.96 -3.17
C LEU A 9 9.74 -1.25 -3.55
N ASP A 10 10.50 -0.88 -2.54
CA ASP A 10 11.81 -0.28 -2.69
C ASP A 10 12.89 -1.22 -2.17
N ALA A 11 13.83 -1.59 -3.03
CA ALA A 11 15.04 -2.26 -2.61
C ALA A 11 16.08 -1.21 -2.20
N GLY A 12 16.47 -1.21 -0.93
CA GLY A 12 17.47 -0.28 -0.40
C GLY A 12 18.78 -0.35 -1.19
N HIS A 13 19.46 0.81 -1.33
CA HIS A 13 20.77 0.92 -2.01
C HIS A 13 20.74 0.51 -3.49
N GLY A 14 21.89 0.21 -4.10
CA GLY A 14 22.02 -0.26 -5.49
C GLY A 14 23.20 0.35 -6.23
N GLY A 15 23.63 -0.27 -7.34
CA GLY A 15 24.72 0.20 -8.19
C GLY A 15 26.01 0.44 -7.40
N ASP A 16 26.54 1.66 -7.47
CA ASP A 16 27.77 2.06 -6.78
C ASP A 16 27.58 2.35 -5.28
N GLU A 17 26.33 2.36 -4.80
CA GLU A 17 26.02 2.53 -3.38
C GLU A 17 25.62 1.17 -2.77
N PRO A 18 26.55 0.46 -2.12
CA PRO A 18 26.34 -0.91 -1.69
C PRO A 18 25.50 -1.05 -0.41
N GLY A 19 25.23 0.06 0.31
CA GLY A 19 24.76 0.01 1.69
C GLY A 19 25.84 -0.51 2.64
N ALA A 20 25.42 -1.09 3.74
CA ALA A 20 26.35 -1.71 4.68
C ALA A 20 27.05 -2.93 4.06
N ILE A 21 28.33 -3.08 4.39
CA ILE A 21 29.17 -4.20 3.92
C ILE A 21 29.76 -4.92 5.12
N TYR A 22 29.56 -6.23 5.17
CA TYR A 22 30.17 -7.07 6.20
C TYR A 22 30.70 -8.40 5.61
N ASN A 23 31.99 -8.66 5.76
CA ASN A 23 32.67 -9.86 5.23
C ASN A 23 32.37 -10.12 3.74
N GLY A 24 32.33 -9.04 2.91
CA GLY A 24 32.03 -9.11 1.48
C GLY A 24 30.55 -9.19 1.11
N ARG A 25 29.64 -9.40 2.08
CA ARG A 25 28.18 -9.32 1.88
C ARG A 25 27.79 -7.86 1.76
N LYS A 26 27.00 -7.51 0.76
CA LYS A 26 26.52 -6.15 0.51
C LYS A 26 25.02 -6.08 0.75
N GLU A 27 24.58 -5.06 1.43
CA GLU A 27 23.17 -4.84 1.72
C GLU A 27 22.31 -4.77 0.46
N LYS A 28 22.76 -4.05 -0.56
CA LYS A 28 22.06 -3.89 -1.85
C LYS A 28 21.66 -5.20 -2.52
N ASP A 29 22.47 -6.27 -2.33
CA ASP A 29 22.23 -7.57 -2.95
C ASP A 29 21.13 -8.31 -2.21
N ASP A 30 21.17 -8.27 -0.88
CA ASP A 30 20.14 -8.88 -0.01
C ASP A 30 18.79 -8.17 -0.19
N THR A 31 18.79 -6.84 -0.20
CA THR A 31 17.57 -6.04 -0.33
C THR A 31 16.89 -6.25 -1.67
N LEU A 32 17.66 -6.27 -2.77
CA LEU A 32 17.10 -6.53 -4.11
C LEU A 32 16.45 -7.91 -4.18
N ARG A 33 17.18 -8.93 -3.71
CA ARG A 33 16.70 -10.31 -3.75
C ARG A 33 15.42 -10.49 -2.91
N LEU A 34 15.39 -9.90 -1.72
CA LEU A 34 14.24 -10.00 -0.82
C LEU A 34 13.04 -9.22 -1.36
N THR A 35 13.25 -8.01 -1.86
CA THR A 35 12.20 -7.17 -2.46
C THR A 35 11.51 -7.89 -3.62
N LEU A 36 12.27 -8.52 -4.51
CA LEU A 36 11.71 -9.27 -5.63
C LEU A 36 10.95 -10.54 -5.18
N ALA A 37 11.39 -11.18 -4.09
CA ALA A 37 10.70 -12.32 -3.52
C ALA A 37 9.35 -11.90 -2.88
N VAL A 38 9.33 -10.80 -2.12
CA VAL A 38 8.11 -10.21 -1.56
C VAL A 38 7.13 -9.86 -2.67
N GLY A 39 7.60 -9.19 -3.72
CA GLY A 39 6.75 -8.79 -4.83
C GLY A 39 6.07 -9.95 -5.53
N ARG A 40 6.79 -11.04 -5.79
CA ARG A 40 6.18 -12.25 -6.37
C ARG A 40 5.04 -12.80 -5.52
N ILE A 41 5.20 -12.83 -4.19
CA ILE A 41 4.15 -13.31 -3.28
C ILE A 41 2.93 -12.37 -3.34
N LEU A 42 3.13 -11.06 -3.40
CA LEU A 42 2.05 -10.10 -3.54
C LEU A 42 1.30 -10.27 -4.86
N GLU A 43 2.01 -10.45 -5.98
CA GLU A 43 1.45 -10.69 -7.31
C GLU A 43 0.64 -12.00 -7.36
N GLU A 44 1.14 -13.09 -6.76
CA GLU A 44 0.44 -14.37 -6.60
C GLU A 44 -0.87 -14.21 -5.79
N ASN A 45 -0.96 -13.19 -4.92
CA ASN A 45 -2.15 -12.85 -4.15
C ASN A 45 -3.03 -11.77 -4.81
N GLY A 46 -2.74 -11.38 -6.08
CA GLY A 46 -3.57 -10.48 -6.87
C GLY A 46 -3.34 -9.00 -6.59
N VAL A 47 -2.24 -8.64 -5.91
CA VAL A 47 -1.82 -7.25 -5.69
C VAL A 47 -0.91 -6.81 -6.83
N SER A 48 -1.17 -5.64 -7.42
CA SER A 48 -0.30 -5.05 -8.44
C SER A 48 0.96 -4.51 -7.78
N THR A 49 2.13 -5.05 -8.15
CA THR A 49 3.40 -4.69 -7.53
C THR A 49 4.24 -3.84 -8.46
N LEU A 50 4.73 -2.74 -7.95
CA LEU A 50 5.64 -1.81 -8.60
C LEU A 50 6.97 -1.79 -7.83
N TYR A 51 8.04 -1.36 -8.48
CA TYR A 51 9.37 -1.37 -7.88
C TYR A 51 10.11 -0.06 -8.16
N THR A 52 10.92 0.39 -7.21
CA THR A 52 11.88 1.48 -7.49
C THR A 52 13.00 0.96 -8.38
N ARG A 53 13.50 -0.25 -8.13
CA ARG A 53 14.46 -0.96 -8.97
C ARG A 53 14.20 -2.47 -8.98
N THR A 54 14.54 -3.12 -10.08
CA THR A 54 14.49 -4.58 -10.26
C THR A 54 15.86 -5.16 -10.65
N THR A 55 16.87 -4.30 -10.79
CA THR A 55 18.25 -4.65 -11.13
C THR A 55 19.22 -3.92 -10.21
N ASP A 56 20.53 -4.17 -10.34
CA ASP A 56 21.56 -3.50 -9.56
C ASP A 56 21.86 -2.11 -10.11
N VAL A 57 20.92 -1.18 -9.97
CA VAL A 57 21.05 0.24 -10.29
C VAL A 57 20.86 1.07 -9.04
N TYR A 58 21.44 2.26 -9.01
CA TYR A 58 21.29 3.20 -7.90
C TYR A 58 20.35 4.34 -8.28
N ASP A 59 19.32 4.50 -7.48
CA ASP A 59 18.45 5.68 -7.46
C ASP A 59 18.62 6.40 -6.13
N ARG A 60 18.83 7.71 -6.18
CA ARG A 60 18.90 8.52 -4.97
C ARG A 60 17.58 8.46 -4.18
N PRO A 61 17.60 8.59 -2.85
CA PRO A 61 16.36 8.55 -2.05
C PRO A 61 15.27 9.53 -2.53
N GLN A 62 15.68 10.65 -3.10
CA GLN A 62 14.79 11.63 -3.71
C GLN A 62 14.10 11.06 -4.97
N GLU A 63 14.86 10.41 -5.84
CA GLU A 63 14.36 9.81 -7.09
C GLU A 63 13.39 8.66 -6.77
N LYS A 64 13.73 7.83 -5.79
CA LYS A 64 12.83 6.77 -5.27
C LYS A 64 11.49 7.33 -4.79
N ALA A 65 11.51 8.44 -4.04
CA ALA A 65 10.29 9.11 -3.60
C ALA A 65 9.48 9.68 -4.77
N GLU A 66 10.12 10.22 -5.81
CA GLU A 66 9.45 10.71 -7.01
C GLU A 66 8.83 9.57 -7.83
N ILE A 67 9.53 8.43 -7.95
CA ILE A 67 9.00 7.22 -8.60
C ILE A 67 7.75 6.75 -7.84
N ALA A 68 7.84 6.64 -6.51
CA ALA A 68 6.74 6.22 -5.66
C ALA A 68 5.53 7.14 -5.79
N ASN A 69 5.70 8.45 -5.69
CA ASN A 69 4.59 9.42 -5.74
C ASN A 69 3.90 9.46 -7.10
N ARG A 70 4.59 9.11 -8.20
CA ARG A 70 4.00 9.01 -9.54
C ARG A 70 3.34 7.66 -9.82
N SER A 71 3.57 6.66 -9.00
CA SER A 71 3.10 5.28 -9.23
C SER A 71 1.60 5.10 -9.06
N GLY A 72 0.95 5.94 -8.24
CA GLY A 72 -0.43 5.75 -7.80
C GLY A 72 -0.61 4.50 -6.93
N ALA A 73 0.44 4.10 -6.21
CA ALA A 73 0.37 2.99 -5.26
C ALA A 73 -0.32 3.39 -3.96
N ASP A 74 -0.94 2.41 -3.31
CA ASP A 74 -1.65 2.58 -2.03
C ASP A 74 -0.69 2.52 -0.84
N LEU A 75 0.39 1.73 -0.95
CA LEU A 75 1.40 1.55 0.09
C LEU A 75 2.81 1.58 -0.51
N PHE A 76 3.77 2.07 0.29
CA PHE A 76 5.20 2.00 -0.01
C PHE A 76 5.93 1.21 1.08
N VAL A 77 6.76 0.24 0.67
CA VAL A 77 7.60 -0.55 1.58
C VAL A 77 9.03 -0.58 1.07
N SER A 78 9.94 0.03 1.83
CA SER A 78 11.38 -0.06 1.61
C SER A 78 11.97 -1.19 2.42
N ILE A 79 12.86 -1.98 1.84
CA ILE A 79 13.48 -3.15 2.46
C ILE A 79 14.98 -2.90 2.60
N HIS A 80 15.47 -3.03 3.83
CA HIS A 80 16.84 -2.80 4.26
C HIS A 80 17.38 -3.91 5.16
N ARG A 81 18.67 -3.87 5.43
CA ARG A 81 19.38 -4.66 6.45
C ARG A 81 20.14 -3.69 7.35
N ASN A 82 19.84 -3.74 8.64
CA ASN A 82 20.45 -2.85 9.62
C ASN A 82 21.96 -3.12 9.81
N ALA A 83 22.67 -2.15 10.34
CA ALA A 83 24.08 -2.30 10.75
C ALA A 83 24.39 -1.38 11.94
N MET A 84 25.31 -1.83 12.81
CA MET A 84 25.78 -1.06 13.94
C MET A 84 27.18 -0.48 13.69
N PRO A 85 27.54 0.65 14.32
CA PRO A 85 28.92 1.17 14.29
C PRO A 85 29.95 0.15 14.79
N VAL A 86 29.57 -0.73 15.73
CA VAL A 86 30.38 -1.85 16.21
C VAL A 86 29.71 -3.13 15.74
N PRO A 87 30.31 -3.87 14.81
CA PRO A 87 29.72 -5.09 14.26
C PRO A 87 29.36 -6.12 15.33
N GLY A 88 28.21 -6.79 15.14
CA GLY A 88 27.71 -7.84 16.00
C GLY A 88 27.03 -7.37 17.30
N THR A 89 26.89 -6.06 17.52
CA THR A 89 26.22 -5.52 18.72
C THR A 89 24.70 -5.36 18.55
N GLY A 90 24.21 -5.32 17.31
CA GLY A 90 22.78 -5.29 17.00
C GLY A 90 22.28 -6.66 16.52
N SER A 91 20.99 -6.96 16.71
CA SER A 91 20.32 -8.18 16.23
C SER A 91 18.81 -7.98 16.18
N GLY A 92 18.14 -8.53 15.19
CA GLY A 92 16.68 -8.53 15.08
C GLY A 92 16.12 -7.59 14.01
N ALA A 93 14.82 -7.33 14.04
CA ALA A 93 14.13 -6.51 13.07
C ALA A 93 13.50 -5.27 13.71
N SER A 94 13.49 -4.18 12.98
CA SER A 94 12.70 -2.99 13.29
C SER A 94 11.99 -2.48 12.05
N VAL A 95 10.97 -1.65 12.25
CA VAL A 95 10.32 -0.96 11.14
C VAL A 95 10.30 0.54 11.41
N LEU A 96 10.79 1.30 10.44
CA LEU A 96 10.90 2.74 10.53
C LEU A 96 9.70 3.40 9.85
N VAL A 97 9.15 4.42 10.49
CA VAL A 97 8.03 5.22 9.99
C VAL A 97 8.37 6.71 10.02
N TYR A 98 7.65 7.52 9.26
CA TYR A 98 7.75 8.98 9.39
C TYR A 98 7.16 9.43 10.74
N GLU A 99 5.97 8.94 11.05
CA GLU A 99 5.20 9.14 12.28
C GLU A 99 4.48 7.83 12.60
N ASP A 100 4.47 7.43 13.86
CA ASP A 100 3.81 6.20 14.32
C ASP A 100 2.30 6.41 14.46
N SER A 101 1.64 6.58 13.32
CA SER A 101 0.21 6.85 13.25
C SER A 101 -0.43 6.34 11.95
N GLY A 102 -1.75 6.19 11.97
CA GLY A 102 -2.56 5.85 10.80
C GLY A 102 -2.15 4.52 10.15
N THR A 103 -2.30 4.43 8.83
CA THR A 103 -2.02 3.20 8.07
C THR A 103 -0.54 2.81 8.09
N ALA A 104 0.39 3.78 8.19
CA ALA A 104 1.82 3.47 8.25
C ALA A 104 2.17 2.71 9.54
N ALA A 105 1.59 3.10 10.68
CA ALA A 105 1.73 2.38 11.95
C ALA A 105 1.19 0.94 11.85
N VAL A 106 -0.02 0.76 11.33
CA VAL A 106 -0.63 -0.56 11.13
C VAL A 106 0.23 -1.45 10.23
N LEU A 107 0.76 -0.89 9.13
CA LEU A 107 1.64 -1.60 8.21
C LEU A 107 2.95 -2.01 8.90
N ALA A 108 3.53 -1.11 9.71
CA ALA A 108 4.73 -1.38 10.47
C ALA A 108 4.52 -2.49 11.51
N GLU A 109 3.41 -2.42 12.27
CA GLU A 109 3.03 -3.43 13.25
C GLU A 109 2.84 -4.81 12.61
N ASN A 110 2.10 -4.90 11.51
CA ASN A 110 1.83 -6.17 10.84
C ASN A 110 3.11 -6.81 10.28
N ILE A 111 4.01 -6.02 9.68
CA ILE A 111 5.29 -6.51 9.17
C ILE A 111 6.20 -6.95 10.33
N LEU A 112 6.38 -6.09 11.34
CA LEU A 112 7.26 -6.37 12.47
C LEU A 112 6.80 -7.60 13.25
N LYS A 113 5.51 -7.68 13.57
CA LYS A 113 4.91 -8.83 14.24
C LYS A 113 5.24 -10.14 13.52
N ASN A 114 5.03 -10.21 12.22
CA ASN A 114 5.29 -11.42 11.45
C ASN A 114 6.78 -11.79 11.43
N LEU A 115 7.69 -10.82 11.37
CA LEU A 115 9.14 -11.04 11.43
C LEU A 115 9.57 -11.53 12.81
N VAL A 116 8.98 -11.02 13.88
CA VAL A 116 9.23 -11.43 15.27
C VAL A 116 8.67 -12.83 15.53
N GLU A 117 7.47 -13.14 15.06
CA GLU A 117 6.88 -14.48 15.15
C GLU A 117 7.70 -15.54 14.41
N LEU A 118 8.40 -15.15 13.35
CA LEU A 118 9.34 -16.01 12.63
C LEU A 118 10.62 -16.31 13.44
N GLY A 119 10.96 -15.45 14.42
CA GLY A 119 12.09 -15.64 15.34
C GLY A 119 13.16 -14.55 15.31
N LEU A 120 12.95 -13.45 14.59
CA LEU A 120 13.81 -12.26 14.72
C LEU A 120 13.51 -11.55 16.05
N LYS A 121 14.54 -11.02 16.69
CA LYS A 121 14.38 -10.23 17.90
C LYS A 121 13.62 -8.95 17.57
N ASP A 122 12.64 -8.59 18.39
CA ASP A 122 11.90 -7.33 18.28
C ASP A 122 12.80 -6.14 18.68
N GLN A 123 12.98 -5.20 17.75
CA GLN A 123 13.66 -3.92 17.98
C GLN A 123 12.68 -2.74 17.97
N GLY A 124 11.39 -3.00 17.72
CA GLY A 124 10.33 -2.00 17.76
C GLY A 124 10.10 -1.25 16.45
N ILE A 125 9.12 -0.35 16.54
CA ILE A 125 8.83 0.64 15.51
C ILE A 125 9.51 1.95 15.92
N GLU A 126 10.16 2.62 14.97
CA GLU A 126 10.92 3.83 15.25
C GLU A 126 10.52 4.97 14.31
N GLU A 127 10.24 6.12 14.87
CA GLU A 127 10.03 7.34 14.08
C GLU A 127 11.36 7.87 13.53
N ARG A 128 11.41 8.04 12.21
CA ARG A 128 12.58 8.57 11.47
C ARG A 128 12.17 9.66 10.47
N PRO A 129 11.65 10.81 10.96
CA PRO A 129 11.19 11.90 10.08
C PRO A 129 12.30 12.52 9.23
N GLY A 130 13.57 12.25 9.56
CA GLY A 130 14.73 12.67 8.79
C GLY A 130 14.97 11.89 7.49
N LEU A 131 14.45 10.65 7.38
CA LEU A 131 14.65 9.82 6.19
C LEU A 131 13.85 10.35 4.99
N VAL A 132 14.55 10.59 3.88
CA VAL A 132 13.94 11.19 2.69
C VAL A 132 12.81 10.32 2.13
N VAL A 133 13.00 9.00 2.06
CA VAL A 133 12.01 8.05 1.55
C VAL A 133 10.76 7.92 2.45
N LEU A 134 10.82 8.30 3.72
CA LEU A 134 9.65 8.36 4.60
C LEU A 134 8.98 9.75 4.56
N ARG A 135 9.82 10.80 4.56
CA ARG A 135 9.33 12.19 4.62
C ARG A 135 8.68 12.69 3.33
N LYS A 136 9.18 12.22 2.15
CA LYS A 136 8.77 12.74 0.84
C LYS A 136 7.73 11.90 0.14
N ILE A 137 7.47 10.71 0.62
CA ILE A 137 6.43 9.83 0.08
C ILE A 137 5.07 10.28 0.57
N GLN A 138 4.07 10.30 -0.34
CA GLN A 138 2.74 10.85 -0.09
C GLN A 138 1.71 9.81 0.33
N MET A 139 2.03 8.52 0.14
CA MET A 139 1.22 7.39 0.61
C MET A 139 1.78 6.85 1.95
N PRO A 140 1.02 6.02 2.68
CA PRO A 140 1.55 5.31 3.85
C PRO A 140 2.83 4.56 3.50
N ALA A 141 3.92 4.84 4.24
CA ALA A 141 5.26 4.40 3.91
C ALA A 141 5.99 3.85 5.14
N VAL A 142 6.66 2.72 4.96
CA VAL A 142 7.53 2.12 5.97
C VAL A 142 8.88 1.71 5.38
N LEU A 143 9.91 1.60 6.25
CA LEU A 143 11.19 1.01 5.94
C LEU A 143 11.44 -0.14 6.91
N ALA A 144 11.50 -1.37 6.40
CA ALA A 144 11.74 -2.56 7.19
C ALA A 144 13.23 -2.89 7.25
N GLU A 145 13.81 -2.90 8.42
CA GLU A 145 15.16 -3.35 8.73
C GLU A 145 15.14 -4.83 9.10
N VAL A 146 15.53 -5.69 8.16
CA VAL A 146 15.35 -7.16 8.26
C VAL A 146 16.64 -7.83 8.75
N GLY A 147 16.88 -7.74 10.05
CA GLY A 147 18.10 -8.24 10.68
C GLY A 147 19.33 -7.37 10.40
N PHE A 148 20.37 -7.59 11.17
CA PHE A 148 21.65 -6.87 11.06
C PHE A 148 22.62 -7.58 10.13
N ILE A 149 23.06 -6.90 9.06
CA ILE A 149 23.98 -7.49 8.09
C ILE A 149 25.38 -7.74 8.70
N ASP A 150 25.74 -6.98 9.71
CA ASP A 150 26.99 -7.09 10.46
C ASP A 150 26.94 -8.07 11.64
N ASN A 151 25.83 -8.82 11.78
CA ASN A 151 25.66 -9.87 12.78
C ASN A 151 25.62 -11.26 12.12
N PRO A 152 26.58 -12.15 12.43
CA PRO A 152 26.63 -13.50 11.83
C PRO A 152 25.39 -14.36 12.10
N SER A 153 24.76 -14.21 13.28
CA SER A 153 23.55 -14.96 13.62
C SER A 153 22.37 -14.52 12.79
N ASP A 154 22.19 -13.19 12.60
CA ASP A 154 21.13 -12.62 11.76
C ASP A 154 21.35 -12.99 10.29
N ASN A 155 22.59 -13.00 9.81
CA ASN A 155 22.90 -13.46 8.45
C ASN A 155 22.56 -14.95 8.27
N ALA A 156 22.94 -15.79 9.23
CA ALA A 156 22.60 -17.21 9.18
C ALA A 156 21.08 -17.43 9.26
N PHE A 157 20.36 -16.64 10.03
CA PHE A 157 18.90 -16.66 10.10
C PHE A 157 18.27 -16.24 8.77
N PHE A 158 18.72 -15.12 8.22
CA PHE A 158 18.26 -14.58 6.93
C PHE A 158 18.42 -15.59 5.79
N ASP A 159 19.59 -16.24 5.71
CA ASP A 159 19.87 -17.21 4.65
C ASP A 159 19.03 -18.48 4.78
N ARG A 160 18.86 -19.00 6.01
CA ARG A 160 18.05 -20.20 6.25
C ARG A 160 16.55 -19.99 6.10
N ASN A 161 16.06 -18.79 6.39
CA ASN A 161 14.63 -18.48 6.43
C ASN A 161 14.20 -17.50 5.34
N PHE A 162 14.98 -17.34 4.26
CA PHE A 162 14.78 -16.33 3.26
C PHE A 162 13.34 -16.26 2.71
N ASP A 163 12.80 -17.40 2.29
CA ASP A 163 11.44 -17.47 1.75
C ASP A 163 10.37 -17.21 2.82
N ALA A 164 10.62 -17.62 4.05
CA ALA A 164 9.72 -17.34 5.17
C ALA A 164 9.73 -15.86 5.57
N ILE A 165 10.89 -15.20 5.50
CA ILE A 165 11.02 -13.75 5.70
C ILE A 165 10.26 -12.99 4.60
N ALA A 166 10.43 -13.39 3.34
CA ALA A 166 9.70 -12.77 2.22
C ALA A 166 8.19 -12.91 2.42
N ARG A 167 7.72 -14.09 2.84
CA ARG A 167 6.32 -14.36 3.16
C ARG A 167 5.83 -13.53 4.34
N ALA A 168 6.61 -13.43 5.43
CA ALA A 168 6.25 -12.66 6.61
C ALA A 168 6.01 -11.17 6.28
N ILE A 169 6.86 -10.58 5.44
CA ILE A 169 6.70 -9.20 4.97
C ILE A 169 5.45 -9.08 4.07
N ALA A 170 5.31 -9.98 3.10
CA ALA A 170 4.16 -9.96 2.18
C ALA A 170 2.83 -10.13 2.93
N ASP A 171 2.75 -11.05 3.90
CA ASP A 171 1.56 -11.29 4.72
C ASP A 171 1.21 -10.06 5.59
N GLY A 172 2.22 -9.34 6.10
CA GLY A 172 2.02 -8.06 6.79
C GLY A 172 1.36 -7.01 5.89
N ILE A 173 1.86 -6.87 4.66
CA ILE A 173 1.29 -5.98 3.65
C ILE A 173 -0.14 -6.40 3.29
N LEU A 174 -0.37 -7.68 3.01
CA LEU A 174 -1.70 -8.21 2.66
C LEU A 174 -2.72 -8.04 3.79
N THR A 175 -2.29 -8.20 5.03
CA THR A 175 -3.13 -7.97 6.20
C THR A 175 -3.54 -6.50 6.29
N THR A 176 -2.58 -5.59 6.15
CA THR A 176 -2.85 -4.14 6.15
C THR A 176 -3.83 -3.73 5.06
N LEU A 177 -3.66 -4.22 3.82
CA LEU A 177 -4.59 -3.94 2.72
C LEU A 177 -6.01 -4.45 3.01
N ARG A 178 -6.15 -5.61 3.67
CA ARG A 178 -7.45 -6.15 4.08
C ARG A 178 -8.11 -5.28 5.15
N GLU A 179 -7.35 -4.90 6.18
CA GLU A 179 -7.83 -4.05 7.28
C GLU A 179 -8.26 -2.66 6.78
N GLN A 180 -7.53 -2.08 5.84
CA GLN A 180 -7.95 -0.84 5.18
C GLN A 180 -9.30 -0.98 4.47
N LYS A 181 -9.53 -2.08 3.76
CA LYS A 181 -10.82 -2.34 3.10
C LYS A 181 -11.96 -2.50 4.10
N GLU A 182 -11.71 -3.22 5.19
CA GLU A 182 -12.72 -3.43 6.25
C GLU A 182 -13.08 -2.13 6.96
N GLN A 183 -12.12 -1.20 7.09
CA GLN A 183 -12.33 0.11 7.70
C GLN A 183 -12.95 1.13 6.73
N THR A 184 -12.91 0.88 5.41
CA THR A 184 -13.53 1.78 4.43
C THR A 184 -15.03 1.60 4.49
N PRO A 185 -15.81 2.63 4.90
CA PRO A 185 -17.24 2.49 5.01
C PRO A 185 -17.87 2.23 3.65
N LEU A 186 -18.71 1.21 3.56
CA LEU A 186 -19.51 0.96 2.38
C LEU A 186 -20.77 1.80 2.43
N TYR A 187 -21.00 2.55 1.36
CA TYR A 187 -22.18 3.40 1.24
C TYR A 187 -23.22 2.78 0.30
N TYR A 188 -24.47 2.91 0.66
CA TYR A 188 -25.58 2.69 -0.24
C TYR A 188 -25.72 3.92 -1.14
N GLN A 189 -25.55 3.73 -2.45
CA GLN A 189 -25.64 4.77 -3.47
C GLN A 189 -26.70 4.39 -4.49
N VAL A 190 -27.35 5.36 -5.10
CA VAL A 190 -28.35 5.10 -6.14
C VAL A 190 -27.74 5.31 -7.51
N GLN A 191 -27.55 4.25 -8.27
CA GLN A 191 -27.05 4.35 -9.64
C GLN A 191 -28.20 4.60 -10.61
N THR A 192 -28.02 5.64 -11.45
CA THR A 192 -29.02 6.09 -12.43
C THR A 192 -28.57 5.90 -13.88
N GLY A 193 -27.29 5.65 -14.10
CA GLY A 193 -26.74 5.38 -15.42
C GLY A 193 -25.26 4.97 -15.39
N ALA A 194 -24.80 4.36 -16.48
CA ALA A 194 -23.41 4.05 -16.72
C ALA A 194 -23.10 4.26 -18.22
N PHE A 195 -22.05 5.03 -18.52
CA PHE A 195 -21.75 5.49 -19.86
C PHE A 195 -20.27 5.32 -20.19
N ARG A 196 -19.94 4.99 -21.43
CA ARG A 196 -18.57 5.08 -21.94
C ARG A 196 -18.17 6.53 -22.25
N ASP A 197 -19.16 7.37 -22.58
CA ASP A 197 -18.96 8.77 -22.89
C ASP A 197 -19.17 9.65 -21.67
N ARG A 198 -18.13 10.39 -21.27
CA ARG A 198 -18.15 11.31 -20.12
C ARG A 198 -19.21 12.40 -20.26
N GLY A 199 -19.41 12.92 -21.49
CA GLY A 199 -20.35 13.99 -21.74
C GLY A 199 -21.80 13.55 -21.49
N ARG A 200 -22.15 12.31 -21.79
CA ARG A 200 -23.48 11.74 -21.47
C ARG A 200 -23.68 11.62 -19.96
N ALA A 201 -22.65 11.14 -19.24
CA ALA A 201 -22.71 11.05 -17.78
C ALA A 201 -22.87 12.45 -17.15
N MET A 202 -22.13 13.45 -17.65
CA MET A 202 -22.23 14.84 -17.17
C MET A 202 -23.62 15.44 -17.40
N ARG A 203 -24.24 15.19 -18.55
CA ARG A 203 -25.61 15.67 -18.81
C ARG A 203 -26.60 15.08 -17.82
N LEU A 204 -26.61 13.75 -17.63
CA LEU A 204 -27.51 13.11 -16.69
C LEU A 204 -27.27 13.58 -15.25
N ALA A 205 -26.02 13.73 -14.83
CA ALA A 205 -25.69 14.26 -13.51
C ALA A 205 -26.21 15.70 -13.33
N GLY A 206 -26.04 16.57 -14.35
CA GLY A 206 -26.56 17.92 -14.34
C GLY A 206 -28.09 17.99 -14.30
N GLU A 207 -28.78 17.15 -15.05
CA GLU A 207 -30.26 17.03 -15.00
C GLU A 207 -30.74 16.64 -13.60
N LEU A 208 -30.12 15.62 -12.99
CA LEU A 208 -30.42 15.19 -11.63
C LEU A 208 -30.14 16.27 -10.58
N GLN A 209 -28.99 16.98 -10.71
CA GLN A 209 -28.65 18.09 -9.82
C GLN A 209 -29.68 19.25 -9.96
N SER A 210 -30.09 19.55 -11.18
CA SER A 210 -31.13 20.56 -11.43
C SER A 210 -32.50 20.16 -10.88
N ALA A 211 -32.77 18.84 -10.78
CA ALA A 211 -33.95 18.28 -10.13
C ALA A 211 -33.81 18.18 -8.60
N GLY A 212 -32.71 18.68 -8.02
CA GLY A 212 -32.48 18.72 -6.57
C GLY A 212 -31.86 17.45 -5.98
N PHE A 213 -31.35 16.52 -6.80
CA PHE A 213 -30.69 15.33 -6.34
C PHE A 213 -29.17 15.53 -6.20
N PRO A 214 -28.51 15.02 -5.13
CA PRO A 214 -27.06 15.11 -4.95
C PRO A 214 -26.34 14.11 -5.86
N ALA A 215 -26.33 14.36 -7.17
CA ALA A 215 -25.74 13.50 -8.18
C ALA A 215 -24.25 13.80 -8.37
N PHE A 216 -23.48 12.74 -8.58
CA PHE A 216 -22.04 12.78 -8.88
C PHE A 216 -21.66 11.67 -9.85
N ILE A 217 -20.44 11.74 -10.40
CA ILE A 217 -19.95 10.77 -11.39
C ILE A 217 -18.77 10.03 -10.79
N VAL A 218 -18.80 8.70 -10.89
CA VAL A 218 -17.70 7.80 -10.56
C VAL A 218 -17.19 7.19 -11.86
N TYR A 219 -15.87 7.16 -12.08
CA TYR A 219 -15.27 6.41 -13.17
C TYR A 219 -14.73 5.10 -12.64
N ASP A 220 -15.31 4.01 -13.11
CA ASP A 220 -14.95 2.66 -12.66
C ASP A 220 -15.19 1.65 -13.80
N GLU A 221 -14.27 0.68 -13.95
CA GLU A 221 -14.30 -0.37 -14.98
C GLU A 221 -14.52 0.15 -16.42
N GLY A 222 -13.93 1.32 -16.74
CA GLY A 222 -14.06 1.92 -18.08
C GLY A 222 -15.40 2.62 -18.34
N LEU A 223 -16.23 2.83 -17.31
CA LEU A 223 -17.53 3.47 -17.40
C LEU A 223 -17.62 4.68 -16.45
N TYR A 224 -18.31 5.72 -16.93
CA TYR A 224 -18.75 6.85 -16.11
C TYR A 224 -20.12 6.53 -15.52
N LYS A 225 -20.14 6.12 -14.24
CA LYS A 225 -21.35 5.76 -13.49
C LYS A 225 -21.92 7.02 -12.83
N VAL A 226 -23.20 7.32 -13.05
CA VAL A 226 -23.89 8.44 -12.39
C VAL A 226 -24.57 7.91 -11.14
N ARG A 227 -24.19 8.48 -10.00
CA ARG A 227 -24.66 8.11 -8.66
C ARG A 227 -25.42 9.27 -8.01
N VAL A 228 -26.35 8.94 -7.12
CA VAL A 228 -27.12 9.91 -6.32
C VAL A 228 -27.04 9.54 -4.85
N GLY A 229 -26.52 10.45 -4.04
CA GLY A 229 -26.35 10.30 -2.60
C GLY A 229 -25.40 9.16 -2.21
N ALA A 230 -24.95 9.19 -0.96
CA ALA A 230 -24.15 8.15 -0.33
C ALA A 230 -24.63 8.01 1.12
N PHE A 231 -25.15 6.85 1.50
CA PHE A 231 -25.83 6.63 2.77
C PHE A 231 -25.21 5.44 3.49
N LEU A 232 -24.89 5.57 4.76
CA LEU A 232 -24.48 4.44 5.60
C LEU A 232 -25.64 3.49 5.91
N ASP A 233 -26.85 4.03 5.97
CA ASP A 233 -28.07 3.31 6.25
C ASP A 233 -28.81 2.91 4.98
N MET A 234 -29.20 1.62 4.88
CA MET A 234 -29.86 1.05 3.70
C MET A 234 -31.24 1.69 3.44
N GLU A 235 -32.00 2.02 4.50
CA GLU A 235 -33.34 2.59 4.35
C GLU A 235 -33.29 3.98 3.72
N ASN A 236 -32.25 4.77 4.06
CA ASN A 236 -32.01 6.07 3.43
C ASN A 236 -31.68 5.92 1.95
N GLY A 237 -30.86 4.92 1.60
CA GLY A 237 -30.58 4.56 0.21
C GLY A 237 -31.84 4.17 -0.56
N ILE A 238 -32.66 3.30 0.00
CA ILE A 238 -33.95 2.86 -0.60
C ILE A 238 -34.89 4.06 -0.80
N ARG A 239 -35.02 4.94 0.21
CA ARG A 239 -35.83 6.16 0.08
C ARG A 239 -35.36 7.06 -1.06
N MET A 240 -34.05 7.22 -1.20
CA MET A 240 -33.47 7.98 -2.30
C MET A 240 -33.75 7.33 -3.66
N GLU A 241 -33.56 6.02 -3.77
CA GLU A 241 -33.89 5.24 -4.98
C GLU A 241 -35.34 5.46 -5.42
N GLN A 242 -36.29 5.36 -4.48
CA GLN A 242 -37.72 5.60 -4.75
C GLN A 242 -37.99 7.03 -5.17
N ASN A 243 -37.32 8.03 -4.58
CA ASN A 243 -37.46 9.44 -4.96
C ASN A 243 -36.99 9.68 -6.39
N VAL A 244 -35.83 9.12 -6.75
CA VAL A 244 -35.26 9.20 -8.10
C VAL A 244 -36.18 8.54 -9.12
N LYS A 245 -36.71 7.36 -8.82
CA LYS A 245 -37.70 6.66 -9.68
C LYS A 245 -38.99 7.47 -9.86
N ARG A 246 -39.51 8.08 -8.78
CA ARG A 246 -40.70 8.94 -8.85
C ARG A 246 -40.49 10.20 -9.70
N ALA A 247 -39.25 10.68 -9.77
CA ALA A 247 -38.87 11.79 -10.65
C ALA A 247 -38.68 11.35 -12.13
N GLY A 248 -38.91 10.06 -12.45
CA GLY A 248 -38.87 9.53 -13.82
C GLY A 248 -37.50 9.01 -14.28
N TYR A 249 -36.51 8.90 -13.38
CA TYR A 249 -35.20 8.39 -13.72
C TYR A 249 -35.07 6.90 -13.40
N PRO A 250 -34.36 6.12 -14.23
CA PRO A 250 -33.98 4.76 -13.87
C PRO A 250 -33.06 4.81 -12.63
N ALA A 251 -33.29 3.92 -11.67
CA ALA A 251 -32.50 3.89 -10.46
C ALA A 251 -32.44 2.49 -9.84
N TYR A 252 -31.30 2.12 -9.31
CA TYR A 252 -31.12 0.92 -8.49
C TYR A 252 -30.06 1.16 -7.41
N LEU A 253 -30.24 0.50 -6.28
CA LEU A 253 -29.34 0.61 -5.13
C LEU A 253 -28.08 -0.21 -5.37
N VAL A 254 -26.94 0.38 -5.07
CA VAL A 254 -25.63 -0.29 -5.03
C VAL A 254 -24.99 -0.05 -3.67
N ARG A 255 -24.09 -0.94 -3.27
CA ARG A 255 -23.33 -0.80 -2.02
C ARG A 255 -21.85 -0.86 -2.35
N GLU A 256 -21.19 0.25 -2.26
CA GLU A 256 -19.78 0.40 -2.63
C GLU A 256 -19.06 1.37 -1.67
N ALA A 257 -17.72 1.30 -1.64
CA ALA A 257 -16.93 2.33 -0.99
C ALA A 257 -17.17 3.69 -1.68
N ALA A 258 -17.21 4.78 -0.93
CA ALA A 258 -17.26 6.10 -1.53
C ALA A 258 -15.92 6.35 -2.25
N ILE A 259 -15.98 6.49 -3.57
CA ILE A 259 -14.86 6.90 -4.38
C ILE A 259 -15.07 8.42 -4.64
N TYR A 260 -14.19 9.24 -4.07
CA TYR A 260 -14.17 10.69 -4.25
C TYR A 260 -13.27 11.08 -5.40
#